data_b8424687e14cf16964dfa93c090f9424
#
_entry.id   b8424687e14cf16964dfa93c090f9424
#
_cell.length_a   1.000
_cell.length_b   1.000
_cell.length_c   1.000
_cell.angle_alpha   90.00
_cell.angle_beta   90.00
_cell.angle_gamma   90.00
#
_symmetry.space_group_name_H-M   'P 1'
#
loop_
_entity.id
_entity.type
_entity.pdbx_description
1 polymer ?
#
loop_
_entity_poly.entity_id
_entity_poly.type
_entity_poly.pdbx_seq_one_letter_code
_entity_poly.pdbx_strand_id
1 'polypeptide(L)'
;MSLTPAQIEVRRTGVGASEVAAALGLSPYMTSLALYQVKRGEAPAPEENLPMRYGTHVEPFVLGEFARVHPTFAIVPTPDTMRRGPMLCHLDAWMPREATVQVKTARTRHGWGESQSADVPMHHLLQVQSEMLLADVRVAWVPVLFGGADYDEFVVEADRELQDMIESGVHDFWQRVQRGDPPEPVTVDDAVARWGRASITDRVMADADTLQAIETMRNLREQRAQLEQAEEAANALVLRALGERDTLVDQRGAVLATWKASAPPQRFDTTAFRAAHPALAAEFTKPGEPSRRFILKEQRA
;
A
#
# COMPACT_ATOMS: atom_id res chain seq x y z
N MET A 1 -17.79 5.98 -4.85
CA MET A 1 -17.84 6.80 -6.11
C MET A 1 -16.43 7.24 -6.48
N SER A 2 -16.07 7.21 -7.78
CA SER A 2 -14.81 7.81 -8.24
C SER A 2 -14.81 9.31 -7.93
N LEU A 3 -13.67 9.82 -7.44
CA LEU A 3 -13.54 11.24 -7.10
C LEU A 3 -13.69 12.11 -8.35
N THR A 4 -14.47 13.17 -8.24
CA THR A 4 -14.56 14.19 -9.29
C THR A 4 -13.26 15.01 -9.37
N PRO A 5 -12.96 15.66 -10.51
CA PRO A 5 -11.80 16.56 -10.62
C PRO A 5 -11.77 17.64 -9.51
N ALA A 6 -12.92 18.17 -9.13
CA ALA A 6 -13.04 19.14 -8.04
C ALA A 6 -12.64 18.55 -6.68
N GLN A 7 -13.06 17.32 -6.39
CA GLN A 7 -12.67 16.62 -5.15
C GLN A 7 -11.17 16.29 -5.12
N ILE A 8 -10.56 15.97 -6.27
CA ILE A 8 -9.10 15.77 -6.39
C ILE A 8 -8.35 17.07 -6.04
N GLU A 9 -8.80 18.22 -6.55
CA GLU A 9 -8.19 19.51 -6.20
C GLU A 9 -8.36 19.85 -4.71
N VAL A 10 -9.53 19.60 -4.14
CA VAL A 10 -9.75 19.80 -2.69
C VAL A 10 -8.80 18.90 -1.88
N ARG A 11 -8.57 17.64 -2.29
CA ARG A 11 -7.63 16.74 -1.61
C ARG A 11 -6.18 17.21 -1.60
N ARG A 12 -5.77 18.05 -2.54
CA ARG A 12 -4.44 18.66 -2.55
C ARG A 12 -4.27 19.74 -1.49
N THR A 13 -5.35 20.26 -0.95
CA THR A 13 -5.33 21.34 0.05
C THR A 13 -5.36 20.87 1.50
N GLY A 14 -5.19 19.56 1.73
CA GLY A 14 -5.22 18.97 3.06
C GLY A 14 -4.97 17.45 3.02
N VAL A 15 -5.23 16.80 4.14
CA VAL A 15 -5.08 15.36 4.35
C VAL A 15 -6.46 14.74 4.48
N GLY A 16 -6.83 13.85 3.55
CA GLY A 16 -8.08 13.10 3.61
C GLY A 16 -8.09 12.08 4.75
N ALA A 17 -9.25 11.78 5.34
CA ALA A 17 -9.37 10.79 6.41
C ALA A 17 -8.73 9.43 6.03
N SER A 18 -8.88 8.99 4.78
CA SER A 18 -8.23 7.78 4.26
C SER A 18 -6.69 7.88 4.12
N GLU A 19 -6.12 9.09 4.21
CA GLU A 19 -4.67 9.36 4.11
C GLU A 19 -4.02 9.56 5.48
N VAL A 20 -4.82 9.66 6.56
CA VAL A 20 -4.33 9.92 7.92
C VAL A 20 -3.30 8.87 8.36
N ALA A 21 -3.58 7.60 8.11
CA ALA A 21 -2.63 6.53 8.44
C ALA A 21 -1.27 6.73 7.75
N ALA A 22 -1.25 7.20 6.50
CA ALA A 22 -0.01 7.49 5.78
C ALA A 22 0.69 8.76 6.33
N ALA A 23 -0.06 9.82 6.65
CA ALA A 23 0.49 11.02 7.26
C ALA A 23 1.19 10.72 8.58
N LEU A 24 0.64 9.80 9.39
CA LEU A 24 1.18 9.34 10.67
C LEU A 24 2.26 8.24 10.54
N GLY A 25 2.57 7.75 9.33
CA GLY A 25 3.54 6.66 9.12
C GLY A 25 3.04 5.28 9.52
N LEU A 26 1.72 5.09 9.65
CA LEU A 26 1.07 3.86 10.10
C LEU A 26 0.31 3.12 8.97
N SER A 27 0.39 3.61 7.74
CA SER A 27 -0.27 2.97 6.60
C SER A 27 0.55 1.79 6.06
N PRO A 28 -0.09 0.62 5.79
CA PRO A 28 0.58 -0.48 5.12
C PRO A 28 0.75 -0.26 3.60
N TYR A 29 0.15 0.80 3.03
CA TYR A 29 0.06 1.01 1.58
C TYR A 29 0.90 2.18 1.08
N MET A 30 1.17 3.17 1.92
CA MET A 30 1.84 4.40 1.53
C MET A 30 2.63 4.97 2.70
N THR A 31 3.88 5.35 2.47
CA THR A 31 4.71 6.01 3.47
C THR A 31 4.34 7.50 3.63
N SER A 32 4.74 8.09 4.75
CA SER A 32 4.55 9.53 4.97
C SER A 32 5.31 10.37 3.93
N LEU A 33 6.50 9.92 3.50
CA LEU A 33 7.26 10.60 2.44
C LEU A 33 6.54 10.52 1.08
N ALA A 34 6.00 9.36 0.72
CA ALA A 34 5.25 9.21 -0.53
C ALA A 34 4.00 10.10 -0.54
N LEU A 35 3.24 10.15 0.57
CA LEU A 35 2.12 11.08 0.70
C LEU A 35 2.57 12.54 0.59
N TYR A 36 3.67 12.91 1.26
CA TYR A 36 4.24 14.25 1.18
C TYR A 36 4.52 14.65 -0.27
N GLN A 37 5.18 13.79 -1.05
CA GLN A 37 5.49 14.06 -2.46
C GLN A 37 4.24 14.26 -3.32
N VAL A 38 3.18 13.46 -3.06
CA VAL A 38 1.88 13.65 -3.72
C VAL A 38 1.27 15.00 -3.37
N LYS A 39 1.27 15.38 -2.07
CA LYS A 39 0.72 16.67 -1.63
C LYS A 39 1.50 17.88 -2.15
N ARG A 40 2.80 17.73 -2.36
CA ARG A 40 3.66 18.74 -2.98
C ARG A 40 3.55 18.79 -4.50
N GLY A 41 2.88 17.82 -5.13
CA GLY A 41 2.86 17.68 -6.59
C GLY A 41 4.20 17.19 -7.19
N GLU A 42 5.08 16.64 -6.35
CA GLU A 42 6.39 16.09 -6.73
C GLU A 42 6.28 14.64 -7.26
N ALA A 43 5.17 13.97 -6.92
CA ALA A 43 4.80 12.66 -7.43
C ALA A 43 3.32 12.64 -7.84
N PRO A 44 2.93 11.81 -8.82
CA PRO A 44 1.53 11.62 -9.15
C PRO A 44 0.80 10.93 -7.98
N ALA A 45 -0.51 11.17 -7.89
CA ALA A 45 -1.35 10.36 -7.01
C ALA A 45 -1.30 8.88 -7.44
N PRO A 46 -1.44 7.91 -6.50
CA PRO A 46 -1.49 6.50 -6.84
C PRO A 46 -2.54 6.21 -7.89
N GLU A 47 -2.20 5.38 -8.86
CA GLU A 47 -3.17 4.92 -9.84
C GLU A 47 -4.22 4.03 -9.18
N GLU A 48 -5.46 4.18 -9.62
CA GLU A 48 -6.56 3.37 -9.15
C GLU A 48 -6.36 1.90 -9.55
N ASN A 49 -6.17 1.03 -8.58
CA ASN A 49 -5.99 -0.41 -8.81
C ASN A 49 -7.33 -1.17 -8.77
N LEU A 50 -7.30 -2.47 -9.12
CA LEU A 50 -8.50 -3.29 -9.15
C LEU A 50 -9.24 -3.39 -7.80
N PRO A 51 -8.59 -3.58 -6.63
CA PRO A 51 -9.25 -3.52 -5.34
C PRO A 51 -9.96 -2.18 -5.06
N MET A 52 -9.36 -1.05 -5.42
CA MET A 52 -9.99 0.27 -5.26
C MET A 52 -11.24 0.40 -6.13
N ARG A 53 -11.16 0.03 -7.42
CA ARG A 53 -12.32 0.03 -8.33
C ARG A 53 -13.42 -0.90 -7.85
N TYR A 54 -13.05 -2.10 -7.36
CA TYR A 54 -13.99 -3.03 -6.79
C TYR A 54 -14.72 -2.43 -5.58
N GLY A 55 -14.00 -1.84 -4.64
CA GLY A 55 -14.57 -1.17 -3.46
C GLY A 55 -15.58 -0.09 -3.87
N THR A 56 -15.18 0.82 -4.76
CA THR A 56 -16.06 1.89 -5.27
C THR A 56 -17.32 1.34 -5.96
N HIS A 57 -17.20 0.24 -6.71
CA HIS A 57 -18.33 -0.35 -7.41
C HIS A 57 -19.31 -1.06 -6.48
N VAL A 58 -18.81 -1.69 -5.42
CA VAL A 58 -19.60 -2.50 -4.47
C VAL A 58 -20.14 -1.67 -3.30
N GLU A 59 -19.59 -0.49 -3.04
CA GLU A 59 -20.00 0.42 -1.96
C GLU A 59 -21.54 0.61 -1.88
N PRO A 60 -22.26 0.91 -2.99
CA PRO A 60 -23.73 1.09 -2.94
C PRO A 60 -24.47 -0.20 -2.53
N PHE A 61 -23.95 -1.36 -2.90
CA PHE A 61 -24.52 -2.64 -2.50
C PHE A 61 -24.37 -2.86 -0.99
N VAL A 62 -23.18 -2.62 -0.45
CA VAL A 62 -22.91 -2.78 0.99
C VAL A 62 -23.75 -1.79 1.82
N LEU A 63 -23.88 -0.55 1.36
CA LEU A 63 -24.79 0.42 2.00
C LEU A 63 -26.25 -0.01 1.92
N GLY A 64 -26.66 -0.63 0.82
CA GLY A 64 -28.01 -1.22 0.69
C GLY A 64 -28.26 -2.37 1.69
N GLU A 65 -27.27 -3.24 1.89
CA GLU A 65 -27.34 -4.30 2.90
C GLU A 65 -27.35 -3.72 4.32
N PHE A 66 -26.54 -2.72 4.62
CA PHE A 66 -26.57 -2.01 5.90
C PHE A 66 -27.95 -1.41 6.18
N ALA A 67 -28.54 -0.71 5.21
CA ALA A 67 -29.89 -0.16 5.36
C ALA A 67 -30.97 -1.24 5.53
N ARG A 68 -30.80 -2.40 4.89
CA ARG A 68 -31.72 -3.54 5.03
C ARG A 68 -31.67 -4.17 6.44
N VAL A 69 -30.46 -4.25 7.01
CA VAL A 69 -30.27 -4.77 8.39
C VAL A 69 -30.76 -3.77 9.42
N HIS A 70 -30.63 -2.48 9.16
CA HIS A 70 -31.01 -1.39 10.07
C HIS A 70 -32.14 -0.51 9.48
N PRO A 71 -33.36 -1.04 9.32
CA PRO A 71 -34.44 -0.32 8.63
C PRO A 71 -34.96 0.92 9.38
N THR A 72 -34.57 1.10 10.64
CA THR A 72 -34.94 2.28 11.45
C THR A 72 -33.90 3.38 11.43
N PHE A 73 -32.72 3.15 10.87
CA PHE A 73 -31.65 4.15 10.80
C PHE A 73 -31.95 5.20 9.72
N ALA A 74 -31.87 6.47 10.12
CA ALA A 74 -32.05 7.59 9.20
C ALA A 74 -30.75 7.87 8.42
N ILE A 75 -30.38 6.95 7.52
CA ILE A 75 -29.17 7.05 6.70
C ILE A 75 -29.44 8.07 5.57
N VAL A 76 -28.58 9.08 5.48
CA VAL A 76 -28.68 10.11 4.43
C VAL A 76 -27.36 10.18 3.65
N PRO A 77 -27.42 10.65 2.38
CA PRO A 77 -26.22 10.98 1.61
C PRO A 77 -25.38 12.00 2.34
N THR A 78 -24.07 11.88 2.19
CA THR A 78 -23.11 12.81 2.79
C THR A 78 -23.26 14.21 2.24
N PRO A 79 -23.08 15.22 3.10
CA PRO A 79 -22.88 16.59 2.65
C PRO A 79 -21.54 16.69 1.89
N ASP A 80 -21.26 17.87 1.37
CA ASP A 80 -19.96 18.21 0.80
C ASP A 80 -18.80 17.86 1.72
N THR A 81 -17.58 17.84 1.17
CA THR A 81 -16.36 17.56 1.92
C THR A 81 -16.31 18.34 3.23
N MET A 82 -16.25 17.62 4.36
CA MET A 82 -16.06 18.22 5.67
C MET A 82 -14.59 18.59 5.88
N ARG A 83 -14.35 19.66 6.60
CA ARG A 83 -12.99 20.18 6.86
C ARG A 83 -12.81 20.63 8.31
N ARG A 84 -11.66 20.29 8.89
CA ARG A 84 -11.20 20.81 10.16
C ARG A 84 -9.67 21.07 10.07
N GLY A 85 -9.29 22.34 9.97
CA GLY A 85 -7.91 22.70 9.67
C GLY A 85 -7.41 22.04 8.36
N PRO A 86 -6.31 21.29 8.39
CA PRO A 86 -5.82 20.54 7.24
C PRO A 86 -6.55 19.24 6.98
N MET A 87 -7.36 18.75 7.91
CA MET A 87 -8.08 17.48 7.79
C MET A 87 -9.31 17.62 6.89
N LEU A 88 -9.53 16.61 6.07
CA LEU A 88 -10.63 16.52 5.11
C LEU A 88 -11.28 15.16 5.22
N CYS A 89 -12.62 15.06 5.12
CA CYS A 89 -13.28 13.80 4.88
C CYS A 89 -14.46 13.93 3.91
N HIS A 90 -14.77 12.82 3.28
CA HIS A 90 -15.98 12.57 2.55
C HIS A 90 -16.50 11.23 3.05
N LEU A 91 -17.65 11.22 3.70
CA LEU A 91 -18.23 10.02 4.27
C LEU A 91 -18.92 9.20 3.18
N ASP A 92 -18.99 7.89 3.32
CA ASP A 92 -19.77 7.06 2.38
C ASP A 92 -21.28 7.23 2.66
N ALA A 93 -21.64 7.30 3.95
CA ALA A 93 -22.96 7.73 4.41
C ALA A 93 -22.89 8.20 5.87
N TRP A 94 -23.97 8.76 6.39
CA TRP A 94 -24.04 9.12 7.79
C TRP A 94 -25.46 9.21 8.32
N MET A 95 -25.58 9.22 9.65
CA MET A 95 -26.78 9.51 10.40
C MET A 95 -26.52 10.84 11.15
N PRO A 96 -27.15 11.95 10.75
CA PRO A 96 -26.83 13.27 11.29
C PRO A 96 -26.92 13.31 12.82
N ARG A 97 -25.83 13.76 13.47
CA ARG A 97 -25.66 13.84 14.93
C ARG A 97 -25.61 12.51 15.68
N GLU A 98 -25.66 11.39 15.00
CA GLU A 98 -25.66 10.06 15.61
C GLU A 98 -24.37 9.30 15.26
N ALA A 99 -24.13 9.04 13.98
CA ALA A 99 -23.00 8.22 13.57
C ALA A 99 -22.53 8.48 12.13
N THR A 100 -21.27 8.14 11.83
CA THR A 100 -20.78 7.96 10.47
C THR A 100 -20.95 6.52 10.01
N VAL A 101 -21.05 6.29 8.71
CA VAL A 101 -21.03 4.96 8.09
C VAL A 101 -19.92 4.92 7.06
N GLN A 102 -18.96 4.01 7.26
CA GLN A 102 -17.81 3.87 6.38
C GLN A 102 -17.72 2.45 5.85
N VAL A 103 -18.01 2.26 4.58
CA VAL A 103 -17.99 0.97 3.90
C VAL A 103 -16.57 0.47 3.68
N LYS A 104 -16.37 -0.83 3.89
CA LYS A 104 -15.12 -1.50 3.56
C LYS A 104 -15.36 -2.79 2.78
N THR A 105 -14.36 -3.16 1.97
CA THR A 105 -14.26 -4.48 1.35
C THR A 105 -12.92 -5.11 1.72
N ALA A 106 -12.92 -6.38 2.09
CA ALA A 106 -11.72 -7.13 2.43
C ALA A 106 -11.74 -8.53 1.80
N ARG A 107 -10.57 -9.07 1.46
CA ARG A 107 -10.49 -10.44 0.91
C ARG A 107 -10.72 -11.51 1.97
N THR A 108 -10.24 -11.26 3.18
CA THR A 108 -10.30 -12.19 4.31
C THR A 108 -10.57 -11.42 5.60
N ARG A 109 -10.94 -12.14 6.65
CA ARG A 109 -11.13 -11.58 8.00
C ARG A 109 -9.82 -11.32 8.76
N HIS A 110 -8.66 -11.56 8.12
CA HIS A 110 -7.37 -11.35 8.79
C HIS A 110 -7.19 -9.88 9.21
N GLY A 111 -6.90 -9.65 10.49
CA GLY A 111 -6.75 -8.31 11.06
C GLY A 111 -8.06 -7.63 11.49
N TRP A 112 -9.21 -8.31 11.30
CA TRP A 112 -10.51 -7.88 11.81
C TRP A 112 -10.86 -8.72 13.02
N GLY A 113 -11.54 -8.14 14.00
CA GLY A 113 -12.03 -8.83 15.18
C GLY A 113 -13.34 -9.59 14.97
N GLU A 114 -14.01 -9.88 16.08
CA GLU A 114 -15.34 -10.48 16.05
C GLU A 114 -16.39 -9.48 15.55
N SER A 115 -17.49 -10.02 15.01
CA SER A 115 -18.65 -9.25 14.56
C SER A 115 -19.13 -8.25 15.64
N GLN A 116 -19.46 -7.04 15.22
CA GLN A 116 -19.90 -5.93 16.08
C GLN A 116 -18.88 -5.45 17.12
N SER A 117 -17.63 -5.93 17.08
CA SER A 117 -16.56 -5.38 17.91
C SER A 117 -16.01 -4.07 17.34
N ALA A 118 -15.15 -3.40 18.11
CA ALA A 118 -14.38 -2.23 17.64
C ALA A 118 -13.05 -2.62 16.96
N ASP A 119 -12.76 -3.92 16.87
CA ASP A 119 -11.47 -4.44 16.37
C ASP A 119 -11.41 -4.38 14.83
N VAL A 120 -11.08 -3.23 14.32
CA VAL A 120 -10.82 -3.00 12.89
C VAL A 120 -9.34 -2.77 12.65
N PRO A 121 -8.80 -3.06 11.45
CA PRO A 121 -7.39 -2.76 11.14
C PRO A 121 -7.03 -1.30 11.44
N MET A 122 -5.85 -1.07 12.03
CA MET A 122 -5.40 0.25 12.53
C MET A 122 -5.60 1.38 11.52
N HIS A 123 -5.30 1.18 10.25
CA HIS A 123 -5.46 2.22 9.23
C HIS A 123 -6.93 2.58 8.96
N HIS A 124 -7.86 1.64 9.15
CA HIS A 124 -9.29 1.91 9.11
C HIS A 124 -9.77 2.58 10.40
N LEU A 125 -9.24 2.17 11.56
CA LEU A 125 -9.52 2.83 12.84
C LEU A 125 -9.16 4.32 12.78
N LEU A 126 -7.97 4.66 12.31
CA LEU A 126 -7.52 6.05 12.15
C LEU A 126 -8.42 6.84 11.20
N GLN A 127 -8.89 6.22 10.12
CA GLN A 127 -9.82 6.82 9.19
C GLN A 127 -11.16 7.16 9.87
N VAL A 128 -11.82 6.18 10.50
CA VAL A 128 -13.15 6.40 11.09
C VAL A 128 -13.11 7.31 12.31
N GLN A 129 -12.03 7.30 13.10
CA GLN A 129 -11.81 8.27 14.18
C GLN A 129 -11.70 9.70 13.65
N SER A 130 -11.01 9.89 12.51
CA SER A 130 -10.93 11.18 11.84
C SER A 130 -12.28 11.62 11.31
N GLU A 131 -13.05 10.72 10.72
CA GLU A 131 -14.39 10.98 10.20
C GLU A 131 -15.35 11.38 11.31
N MET A 132 -15.36 10.67 12.45
CA MET A 132 -16.15 11.02 13.62
C MET A 132 -15.78 12.38 14.19
N LEU A 133 -14.48 12.69 14.24
CA LEU A 133 -13.99 14.00 14.70
C LEU A 133 -14.49 15.15 13.80
N LEU A 134 -14.49 14.97 12.48
CA LEU A 134 -14.94 15.99 11.54
C LEU A 134 -16.46 16.10 11.50
N ALA A 135 -17.18 15.01 11.68
CA ALA A 135 -18.65 14.97 11.68
C ALA A 135 -19.26 15.33 13.05
N ASP A 136 -18.44 15.49 14.09
CA ASP A 136 -18.86 15.74 15.47
C ASP A 136 -19.87 14.69 15.99
N VAL A 137 -19.53 13.42 15.77
CA VAL A 137 -20.32 12.25 16.23
C VAL A 137 -19.46 11.33 17.08
N ARG A 138 -20.11 10.41 17.81
CA ARG A 138 -19.41 9.52 18.75
C ARG A 138 -19.33 8.06 18.32
N VAL A 139 -19.99 7.71 17.22
CA VAL A 139 -20.08 6.31 16.75
C VAL A 139 -19.78 6.28 15.25
N ALA A 140 -19.04 5.28 14.82
CA ALA A 140 -18.86 4.92 13.42
C ALA A 140 -19.29 3.47 13.20
N TRP A 141 -20.16 3.26 12.23
CA TRP A 141 -20.48 1.94 11.71
C TRP A 141 -19.56 1.63 10.54
N VAL A 142 -19.00 0.42 10.55
CA VAL A 142 -18.11 -0.06 9.50
C VAL A 142 -18.68 -1.35 8.92
N PRO A 143 -19.64 -1.26 7.98
CA PRO A 143 -20.10 -2.42 7.24
C PRO A 143 -19.03 -2.91 6.28
N VAL A 144 -18.76 -4.22 6.30
CA VAL A 144 -17.67 -4.86 5.54
C VAL A 144 -18.18 -6.02 4.71
N LEU A 145 -17.75 -6.08 3.45
CA LEU A 145 -17.97 -7.24 2.59
C LEU A 145 -16.66 -8.03 2.43
N PHE A 146 -16.59 -9.22 3.02
CA PHE A 146 -15.46 -10.13 2.95
C PHE A 146 -15.59 -11.10 1.77
N GLY A 147 -14.52 -11.27 0.99
CA GLY A 147 -14.47 -12.22 -0.10
C GLY A 147 -15.55 -12.04 -1.17
N GLY A 148 -16.31 -10.95 -1.13
CA GLY A 148 -17.37 -10.62 -2.05
C GLY A 148 -18.75 -11.21 -1.71
N ALA A 149 -18.90 -11.97 -0.61
CA ALA A 149 -20.15 -12.64 -0.26
C ALA A 149 -20.46 -12.72 1.23
N ASP A 150 -19.49 -12.48 2.11
CA ASP A 150 -19.65 -12.58 3.57
C ASP A 150 -19.75 -11.16 4.15
N TYR A 151 -20.93 -10.77 4.59
CA TYR A 151 -21.22 -9.44 5.14
C TYR A 151 -21.10 -9.44 6.66
N ASP A 152 -20.49 -8.40 7.21
CA ASP A 152 -20.37 -8.18 8.65
C ASP A 152 -20.33 -6.68 8.98
N GLU A 153 -20.43 -6.35 10.26
CA GLU A 153 -20.45 -4.98 10.75
C GLU A 153 -19.57 -4.83 11.97
N PHE A 154 -18.88 -3.69 12.06
CA PHE A 154 -18.09 -3.29 13.21
C PHE A 154 -18.58 -1.95 13.71
N VAL A 155 -18.48 -1.73 15.03
CA VAL A 155 -18.94 -0.51 15.68
C VAL A 155 -17.79 0.09 16.46
N VAL A 156 -17.36 1.27 16.06
CA VAL A 156 -16.26 1.98 16.68
C VAL A 156 -16.78 3.20 17.42
N GLU A 157 -16.43 3.32 18.69
CA GLU A 157 -16.72 4.51 19.48
C GLU A 157 -15.58 5.55 19.35
N ALA A 158 -15.93 6.81 19.52
CA ALA A 158 -14.95 7.91 19.47
C ALA A 158 -13.99 7.82 20.66
N ASP A 159 -12.71 7.70 20.34
CA ASP A 159 -11.60 7.77 21.29
C ASP A 159 -10.98 9.16 21.21
N ARG A 160 -11.21 9.98 22.25
CA ARG A 160 -10.78 11.36 22.28
C ARG A 160 -9.26 11.52 22.29
N GLU A 161 -8.56 10.66 23.01
CA GLU A 161 -7.09 10.69 23.05
C GLU A 161 -6.49 10.37 21.68
N LEU A 162 -7.05 9.33 21.01
CA LEU A 162 -6.64 8.98 19.65
C LEU A 162 -6.98 10.09 18.65
N GLN A 163 -8.16 10.72 18.76
CA GLN A 163 -8.55 11.84 17.92
C GLN A 163 -7.62 13.05 18.08
N ASP A 164 -7.23 13.37 19.30
CA ASP A 164 -6.30 14.48 19.60
C ASP A 164 -4.89 14.17 19.03
N MET A 165 -4.41 12.94 19.15
CA MET A 165 -3.16 12.49 18.52
C MET A 165 -3.23 12.56 16.99
N ILE A 166 -4.34 12.15 16.39
CA ILE A 166 -4.57 12.24 14.94
C ILE A 166 -4.53 13.69 14.50
N GLU A 167 -5.29 14.58 15.14
CA GLU A 167 -5.36 16.01 14.80
C GLU A 167 -3.98 16.67 14.87
N SER A 168 -3.25 16.43 15.96
CA SER A 168 -1.88 16.94 16.14
C SER A 168 -0.92 16.40 15.06
N GLY A 169 -0.90 15.08 14.84
CA GLY A 169 0.02 14.48 13.89
C GLY A 169 -0.27 14.87 12.43
N VAL A 170 -1.56 15.01 12.06
CA VAL A 170 -1.94 15.52 10.74
C VAL A 170 -1.56 16.98 10.59
N HIS A 171 -1.70 17.79 11.65
CA HIS A 171 -1.28 19.19 11.63
C HIS A 171 0.23 19.31 11.42
N ASP A 172 1.03 18.53 12.15
CA ASP A 172 2.49 18.50 12.03
C ASP A 172 2.93 18.05 10.63
N PHE A 173 2.33 16.99 10.12
CA PHE A 173 2.58 16.53 8.75
C PHE A 173 2.26 17.63 7.73
N TRP A 174 1.11 18.32 7.88
CA TRP A 174 0.72 19.36 6.94
C TRP A 174 1.64 20.58 7.01
N GLN A 175 2.11 20.95 8.20
CA GLN A 175 3.12 21.99 8.34
C GLN A 175 4.42 21.63 7.59
N ARG A 176 4.87 20.35 7.64
CA ARG A 176 6.02 19.89 6.86
C ARG A 176 5.76 20.05 5.37
N VAL A 177 4.58 19.68 4.88
CA VAL A 177 4.19 19.88 3.47
C VAL A 177 4.29 21.36 3.07
N GLN A 178 3.77 22.26 3.92
CA GLN A 178 3.79 23.70 3.64
C GLN A 178 5.21 24.30 3.65
N ARG A 179 6.07 23.84 4.57
CA ARG A 179 7.46 24.33 4.70
C ARG A 179 8.42 23.71 3.67
N GLY A 180 8.01 22.68 2.97
CA GLY A 180 8.91 21.92 2.08
C GLY A 180 9.93 21.08 2.86
N ASP A 181 9.56 20.59 4.05
CA ASP A 181 10.38 19.74 4.92
C ASP A 181 9.92 18.28 4.80
N PRO A 182 10.52 17.47 3.91
CA PRO A 182 10.05 16.12 3.68
C PRO A 182 10.30 15.19 4.89
N PRO A 183 9.36 14.27 5.20
CA PRO A 183 9.57 13.20 6.16
C PRO A 183 10.83 12.35 5.83
N GLU A 184 11.42 11.73 6.85
CA GLU A 184 12.55 10.84 6.63
C GLU A 184 12.10 9.57 5.88
N PRO A 185 12.92 9.06 4.94
CA PRO A 185 12.68 7.78 4.26
C PRO A 185 12.65 6.61 5.25
N VAL A 186 11.64 5.76 5.14
CA VAL A 186 11.50 4.54 5.95
C VAL A 186 11.60 3.26 5.12
N THR A 187 11.59 3.39 3.79
CA THR A 187 11.76 2.27 2.86
C THR A 187 12.89 2.54 1.87
N VAL A 188 13.34 1.47 1.17
CA VAL A 188 14.31 1.62 0.07
C VAL A 188 13.74 2.49 -1.04
N ASP A 189 12.47 2.33 -1.36
CA ASP A 189 11.79 3.10 -2.39
C ASP A 189 11.73 4.60 -2.02
N ASP A 190 11.48 4.93 -0.75
CA ASP A 190 11.56 6.30 -0.25
C ASP A 190 12.96 6.91 -0.44
N ALA A 191 13.99 6.15 -0.05
CA ALA A 191 15.38 6.60 -0.19
C ALA A 191 15.76 6.82 -1.67
N VAL A 192 15.31 5.95 -2.55
CA VAL A 192 15.49 6.08 -4.01
C VAL A 192 14.70 7.26 -4.54
N ALA A 193 13.45 7.45 -4.13
CA ALA A 193 12.63 8.58 -4.55
C ALA A 193 13.27 9.91 -4.14
N ARG A 194 13.79 9.99 -2.91
CA ARG A 194 14.38 11.22 -2.36
C ARG A 194 15.79 11.50 -2.89
N TRP A 195 16.64 10.49 -3.01
CA TRP A 195 18.07 10.67 -3.29
C TRP A 195 18.60 9.88 -4.49
N GLY A 196 17.78 9.10 -5.16
CA GLY A 196 18.21 8.23 -6.27
C GLY A 196 18.82 8.95 -7.46
N ARG A 197 18.57 10.26 -7.61
CA ARG A 197 19.12 11.13 -8.67
C ARG A 197 20.23 12.07 -8.18
N ALA A 198 20.60 12.01 -6.90
CA ALA A 198 21.66 12.89 -6.37
C ALA A 198 23.01 12.56 -7.01
N SER A 199 23.76 13.59 -7.41
CA SER A 199 25.08 13.47 -8.05
C SER A 199 26.25 13.86 -7.13
N ILE A 200 25.98 14.03 -5.83
CA ILE A 200 27.01 14.40 -4.84
C ILE A 200 27.96 13.21 -4.63
N THR A 201 29.27 13.46 -4.76
CA THR A 201 30.32 12.44 -4.62
C THR A 201 31.02 12.48 -3.26
N ASP A 202 30.43 13.16 -2.29
CA ASP A 202 30.98 13.30 -0.94
C ASP A 202 30.89 11.98 -0.14
N ARG A 203 31.66 11.91 0.94
CA ARG A 203 31.73 10.75 1.84
C ARG A 203 31.06 11.08 3.17
N VAL A 204 30.25 10.16 3.66
CA VAL A 204 29.68 10.21 4.99
C VAL A 204 30.27 9.10 5.85
N MET A 205 30.53 9.41 7.11
CA MET A 205 30.99 8.43 8.08
C MET A 205 29.76 7.72 8.66
N ALA A 206 29.79 6.37 8.65
CA ALA A 206 28.70 5.60 9.21
C ALA A 206 28.70 5.73 10.75
N ASP A 207 27.53 5.95 11.32
CA ASP A 207 27.28 5.84 12.76
C ASP A 207 27.11 4.38 13.20
N ALA A 208 26.93 4.17 14.50
CA ALA A 208 26.80 2.84 15.09
C ALA A 208 25.60 2.06 14.53
N ASP A 209 24.46 2.72 14.35
CA ASP A 209 23.22 2.10 13.86
C ASP A 209 23.37 1.68 12.39
N THR A 210 24.00 2.52 11.58
CA THR A 210 24.32 2.22 10.17
C THR A 210 25.30 1.04 10.06
N LEU A 211 26.32 0.98 10.93
CA LEU A 211 27.25 -0.15 10.97
C LEU A 211 26.54 -1.45 11.36
N GLN A 212 25.66 -1.40 12.32
CA GLN A 212 24.87 -2.56 12.74
C GLN A 212 23.90 -3.02 11.63
N ALA A 213 23.27 -2.09 10.92
CA ALA A 213 22.42 -2.39 9.77
C ALA A 213 23.21 -3.07 8.63
N ILE A 214 24.44 -2.62 8.37
CA ILE A 214 25.34 -3.24 7.38
C ILE A 214 25.66 -4.68 7.77
N GLU A 215 25.98 -4.93 9.04
CA GLU A 215 26.26 -6.27 9.54
C GLU A 215 25.04 -7.19 9.46
N THR A 216 23.87 -6.68 9.83
CA THR A 216 22.60 -7.40 9.68
C THR A 216 22.34 -7.77 8.22
N MET A 217 22.57 -6.84 7.28
CA MET A 217 22.42 -7.12 5.85
C MET A 217 23.37 -8.21 5.35
N ARG A 218 24.62 -8.25 5.84
CA ARG A 218 25.61 -9.29 5.49
C ARG A 218 25.13 -10.67 5.97
N ASN A 219 24.75 -10.76 7.24
CA ASN A 219 24.25 -11.99 7.85
C ASN A 219 23.00 -12.51 7.12
N LEU A 220 22.05 -11.64 6.80
CA LEU A 220 20.85 -12.01 6.04
C LEU A 220 21.17 -12.48 4.61
N ARG A 221 22.17 -11.89 3.96
CA ARG A 221 22.61 -12.34 2.62
C ARG A 221 23.26 -13.72 2.67
N GLU A 222 24.06 -13.98 3.70
CA GLU A 222 24.67 -15.28 3.92
C GLU A 222 23.61 -16.36 4.20
N GLN A 223 22.66 -16.09 5.09
CA GLN A 223 21.54 -17.00 5.38
C GLN A 223 20.72 -17.28 4.12
N ARG A 224 20.44 -16.26 3.31
CA ARG A 224 19.72 -16.45 2.05
C ARG A 224 20.49 -17.34 1.09
N ALA A 225 21.80 -17.15 0.94
CA ALA A 225 22.62 -18.01 0.08
C ALA A 225 22.62 -19.47 0.55
N GLN A 226 22.67 -19.72 1.87
CA GLN A 226 22.57 -21.04 2.46
C GLN A 226 21.20 -21.68 2.19
N LEU A 227 20.11 -20.94 2.31
CA LEU A 227 18.75 -21.41 2.01
C LEU A 227 18.58 -21.70 0.51
N GLU A 228 19.07 -20.84 -0.39
CA GLU A 228 19.07 -21.04 -1.83
C GLU A 228 19.83 -22.33 -2.22
N GLN A 229 21.00 -22.57 -1.58
CA GLN A 229 21.76 -23.80 -1.80
C GLN A 229 21.03 -25.05 -1.31
N ALA A 230 20.36 -24.98 -0.14
CA ALA A 230 19.58 -26.07 0.38
C ALA A 230 18.35 -26.37 -0.49
N GLU A 231 17.67 -25.35 -0.99
CA GLU A 231 16.55 -25.47 -1.92
C GLU A 231 17.01 -26.10 -3.25
N GLU A 232 18.14 -25.66 -3.81
CA GLU A 232 18.71 -26.24 -5.04
C GLU A 232 19.03 -27.74 -4.86
N ALA A 233 19.61 -28.11 -3.72
CA ALA A 233 19.88 -29.53 -3.41
C ALA A 233 18.59 -30.36 -3.32
N ALA A 234 17.54 -29.82 -2.69
CA ALA A 234 16.24 -30.47 -2.61
C ALA A 234 15.57 -30.58 -4.01
N ASN A 235 15.62 -29.52 -4.81
CA ASN A 235 15.12 -29.51 -6.18
C ASN A 235 15.82 -30.55 -7.05
N ALA A 236 17.14 -30.69 -6.92
CA ALA A 236 17.90 -31.73 -7.66
C ALA A 236 17.44 -33.15 -7.31
N LEU A 237 17.06 -33.42 -6.06
CA LEU A 237 16.50 -34.70 -5.65
C LEU A 237 15.12 -34.96 -6.29
N VAL A 238 14.25 -33.96 -6.32
CA VAL A 238 12.92 -34.03 -6.93
C VAL A 238 13.03 -34.23 -8.44
N LEU A 239 13.88 -33.46 -9.13
CA LEU A 239 14.11 -33.62 -10.58
C LEU A 239 14.71 -34.96 -10.94
N ARG A 240 15.62 -35.49 -10.11
CA ARG A 240 16.17 -36.83 -10.26
C ARG A 240 15.11 -37.94 -10.13
N ALA A 241 14.15 -37.75 -9.20
CA ALA A 241 13.03 -38.66 -9.03
C ALA A 241 12.04 -38.60 -10.22
N LEU A 242 11.82 -37.45 -10.81
CA LEU A 242 11.04 -37.28 -12.03
C LEU A 242 11.70 -37.96 -13.24
N GLY A 243 13.02 -37.80 -13.40
CA GLY A 243 13.74 -38.29 -14.57
C GLY A 243 13.16 -37.69 -15.86
N GLU A 244 12.76 -38.57 -16.80
CA GLU A 244 12.16 -38.19 -18.09
C GLU A 244 10.63 -37.94 -18.00
N ARG A 245 10.04 -38.10 -16.83
CA ARG A 245 8.59 -37.93 -16.62
C ARG A 245 8.23 -36.48 -16.34
N ASP A 246 7.02 -36.12 -16.70
CA ASP A 246 6.54 -34.73 -16.54
C ASP A 246 5.76 -34.48 -15.25
N THR A 247 5.40 -35.52 -14.49
CA THR A 247 4.53 -35.40 -13.32
C THR A 247 4.95 -36.35 -12.20
N LEU A 248 5.13 -35.84 -11.00
CA LEU A 248 5.38 -36.60 -9.77
C LEU A 248 4.11 -36.63 -8.94
N VAL A 249 3.73 -37.79 -8.45
CA VAL A 249 2.53 -38.01 -7.62
C VAL A 249 2.88 -38.71 -6.32
N ASP A 250 2.05 -38.52 -5.28
CA ASP A 250 2.12 -39.30 -4.05
C ASP A 250 1.45 -40.67 -4.18
N GLN A 251 1.43 -41.44 -3.09
CA GLN A 251 0.83 -42.79 -3.05
C GLN A 251 -0.70 -42.79 -3.27
N ARG A 252 -1.37 -41.63 -3.13
CA ARG A 252 -2.81 -41.45 -3.33
C ARG A 252 -3.14 -40.88 -4.71
N GLY A 253 -2.12 -40.64 -5.55
CA GLY A 253 -2.27 -40.07 -6.88
C GLY A 253 -2.37 -38.54 -6.91
N ALA A 254 -2.17 -37.85 -5.77
CA ALA A 254 -2.12 -36.39 -5.75
C ALA A 254 -0.83 -35.89 -6.41
N VAL A 255 -0.96 -34.87 -7.27
CA VAL A 255 0.17 -34.30 -7.98
C VAL A 255 1.02 -33.46 -6.99
N LEU A 256 2.29 -33.83 -6.84
CA LEU A 256 3.27 -33.16 -5.99
C LEU A 256 4.12 -32.15 -6.78
N ALA A 257 4.51 -32.48 -8.01
CA ALA A 257 5.32 -31.61 -8.86
C ALA A 257 5.09 -31.92 -10.35
N THR A 258 5.33 -30.92 -11.20
CA THR A 258 5.34 -31.09 -12.65
C THR A 258 6.58 -30.47 -13.28
N TRP A 259 7.15 -31.14 -14.27
CA TRP A 259 8.29 -30.63 -15.04
C TRP A 259 8.05 -30.87 -16.53
N LYS A 260 7.30 -29.97 -17.15
CA LYS A 260 6.81 -30.06 -18.51
C LYS A 260 7.65 -29.23 -19.48
N ALA A 261 7.88 -29.77 -20.69
CA ALA A 261 8.46 -29.01 -21.77
C ALA A 261 7.52 -27.85 -22.16
N SER A 262 8.04 -26.63 -22.22
CA SER A 262 7.35 -25.48 -22.78
C SER A 262 7.67 -25.30 -24.26
N ALA A 263 6.75 -24.68 -25.01
CA ALA A 263 7.05 -24.27 -26.38
C ALA A 263 8.26 -23.31 -26.39
N PRO A 264 9.17 -23.43 -27.39
CA PRO A 264 10.31 -22.53 -27.48
C PRO A 264 9.86 -21.06 -27.51
N PRO A 265 10.36 -20.19 -26.61
CA PRO A 265 9.99 -18.79 -26.65
C PRO A 265 10.63 -18.12 -27.88
N GLN A 266 9.83 -17.36 -28.61
CA GLN A 266 10.38 -16.45 -29.62
C GLN A 266 10.96 -15.24 -28.93
N ARG A 267 12.24 -14.96 -29.18
CA ARG A 267 12.93 -13.79 -28.62
C ARG A 267 13.37 -12.89 -29.77
N PHE A 268 13.11 -11.60 -29.63
CA PHE A 268 13.63 -10.60 -30.55
C PHE A 268 15.15 -10.46 -30.35
N ASP A 269 15.92 -10.73 -31.39
CA ASP A 269 17.37 -10.58 -31.36
C ASP A 269 17.73 -9.10 -31.54
N THR A 270 17.84 -8.40 -30.43
CA THR A 270 18.18 -6.97 -30.40
C THR A 270 19.57 -6.68 -30.95
N THR A 271 20.52 -7.64 -30.85
CA THR A 271 21.89 -7.50 -31.34
C THR A 271 21.91 -7.57 -32.85
N ALA A 272 21.30 -8.62 -33.43
CA ALA A 272 21.18 -8.77 -34.87
C ALA A 272 20.37 -7.61 -35.49
N PHE A 273 19.28 -7.21 -34.83
CA PHE A 273 18.46 -6.07 -35.28
C PHE A 273 19.26 -4.76 -35.32
N ARG A 274 20.03 -4.45 -34.27
CA ARG A 274 20.87 -3.23 -34.23
C ARG A 274 21.96 -3.25 -35.33
N ALA A 275 22.52 -4.42 -35.61
CA ALA A 275 23.53 -4.58 -36.67
C ALA A 275 22.90 -4.40 -38.05
N ALA A 276 21.73 -4.97 -38.30
CA ALA A 276 21.04 -4.90 -39.59
C ALA A 276 20.36 -3.56 -39.87
N HIS A 277 19.86 -2.88 -38.79
CA HIS A 277 19.07 -1.65 -38.88
C HIS A 277 19.55 -0.57 -37.92
N PRO A 278 20.81 -0.07 -38.05
CA PRO A 278 21.40 0.87 -37.09
C PRO A 278 20.64 2.20 -36.97
N ALA A 279 20.17 2.75 -38.10
CA ALA A 279 19.43 4.01 -38.13
C ALA A 279 18.07 3.88 -37.37
N LEU A 280 17.34 2.79 -37.62
CA LEU A 280 16.07 2.53 -36.95
C LEU A 280 16.29 2.26 -35.46
N ALA A 281 17.32 1.51 -35.10
CA ALA A 281 17.67 1.27 -33.71
C ALA A 281 18.03 2.57 -32.96
N ALA A 282 18.72 3.50 -33.60
CA ALA A 282 19.05 4.79 -33.02
C ALA A 282 17.81 5.66 -32.79
N GLU A 283 16.87 5.68 -33.74
CA GLU A 283 15.59 6.42 -33.63
C GLU A 283 14.77 6.00 -32.37
N PHE A 284 14.78 4.69 -32.05
CA PHE A 284 14.04 4.13 -30.91
C PHE A 284 14.88 3.95 -29.64
N THR A 285 16.17 4.35 -29.65
CA THR A 285 17.01 4.35 -28.45
C THR A 285 16.93 5.70 -27.75
N LYS A 286 16.39 5.72 -26.54
CA LYS A 286 16.34 6.91 -25.68
C LYS A 286 17.33 6.77 -24.53
N PRO A 287 18.04 7.86 -24.13
CA PRO A 287 18.83 7.83 -22.91
C PRO A 287 17.93 7.56 -21.71
N GLY A 288 18.35 6.65 -20.85
CA GLY A 288 17.66 6.40 -19.58
C GLY A 288 17.93 7.53 -18.57
N GLU A 289 17.06 7.67 -17.59
CA GLU A 289 17.29 8.58 -16.46
C GLU A 289 18.48 8.11 -15.61
N PRO A 290 19.33 9.03 -15.11
CA PRO A 290 20.39 8.68 -14.19
C PRO A 290 19.84 8.04 -12.92
N SER A 291 20.45 6.95 -12.47
CA SER A 291 20.07 6.29 -11.22
C SER A 291 21.30 5.93 -10.38
N ARG A 292 21.16 5.98 -9.05
CA ARG A 292 22.19 5.53 -8.12
C ARG A 292 22.01 4.05 -7.84
N ARG A 293 23.10 3.28 -7.95
CA ARG A 293 23.11 1.86 -7.60
C ARG A 293 23.73 1.67 -6.21
N PHE A 294 22.96 1.11 -5.28
CA PHE A 294 23.47 0.70 -3.98
C PHE A 294 24.28 -0.59 -4.10
N ILE A 295 25.53 -0.55 -3.65
CA ILE A 295 26.46 -1.70 -3.64
C ILE A 295 27.05 -1.81 -2.25
N LEU A 296 26.69 -2.87 -1.52
CA LEU A 296 27.36 -3.20 -0.25
C LEU A 296 28.72 -3.83 -0.58
N LYS A 297 29.79 -3.22 -0.08
CA LYS A 297 31.15 -3.74 -0.25
C LYS A 297 31.43 -4.86 0.75
N GLU A 298 32.13 -5.90 0.30
CA GLU A 298 32.67 -6.92 1.19
C GLU A 298 33.80 -6.30 2.02
N GLN A 299 33.88 -6.69 3.30
CA GLN A 299 35.06 -6.36 4.09
C GLN A 299 36.25 -7.16 3.51
N ARG A 300 37.21 -6.45 2.97
CA ARG A 300 38.52 -7.08 2.76
C ARG A 300 39.14 -7.33 4.13
N ALA A 301 39.41 -8.59 4.43
CA ALA A 301 40.19 -9.00 5.58
C ALA A 301 41.55 -8.32 5.55
#